data_5ac415dc67f2eaebaafc121d864d86ad
#
_entry.id   5ac415dc67f2eaebaafc121d864d86ad
#
_cell.length_a   1.000
_cell.length_b   1.000
_cell.length_c   1.000
_cell.angle_alpha   90.00
_cell.angle_beta   90.00
_cell.angle_gamma   90.00
#
_symmetry.space_group_name_H-M   'P 1'
#
loop_
_entity.id
_entity.type
_entity.pdbx_description
1 polymer ?
#
loop_
_entity_poly.entity_id
_entity_poly.type
_entity_poly.pdbx_seq_one_letter_code
_entity_poly.pdbx_strand_id
1 'polypeptide(L)'
;MDSDTSDVGPAAVEGVEFLPARERWDPTSFAVASFPARYRDLTLRAYRQDMLAFLRWCAERQLAPLEAQRPHLELYLRWMETQGLAPATIGRRFGTVAGFYKYAVLDGHVPADPTLAVTRPRIAWEGQHRTVLHPLEYAALLTAAPHDGPQSHALVALLGMLGLRVSEACGANVTDLHYDSGYELLTIMGKGRKPAQIPLPVPVLRAVHEATGERTAGPILLNRAGVRLTPAAAAGRLRRLAGAIGLAHPISPHSLRRTFCTAGLISGFPLRDMQYAMRHSDSRTTLRYDMSRANLDRHAAHPVATYLAGVPIG
;
A
#
# COMPACT_ATOMS: atom_id res chain seq x y z
N MET A 1 24.82 -15.98 55.64
CA MET A 1 24.97 -16.59 54.27
C MET A 1 23.66 -16.27 53.55
N ASP A 2 23.58 -14.98 53.15
CA ASP A 2 22.40 -14.41 52.56
C ASP A 2 22.47 -14.60 51.03
N SER A 3 21.49 -15.31 50.48
CA SER A 3 21.31 -15.46 49.04
C SER A 3 20.37 -14.38 48.56
N ASP A 4 20.99 -13.35 47.98
CA ASP A 4 20.35 -12.29 47.22
C ASP A 4 19.77 -12.85 45.93
N THR A 5 18.44 -12.97 45.88
CA THR A 5 17.69 -13.24 44.65
C THR A 5 17.25 -11.89 44.08
N SER A 6 18.07 -11.36 43.18
CA SER A 6 17.75 -10.19 42.37
C SER A 6 16.51 -10.47 41.49
N ASP A 7 15.41 -9.85 41.86
CA ASP A 7 14.17 -9.74 41.12
C ASP A 7 14.42 -8.94 39.82
N VAL A 8 14.56 -9.63 38.70
CA VAL A 8 14.62 -9.01 37.37
C VAL A 8 13.20 -8.74 36.92
N GLY A 9 12.71 -7.55 37.23
CA GLY A 9 11.44 -7.04 36.72
C GLY A 9 11.40 -7.04 35.19
N PRO A 10 10.24 -7.28 34.57
CA PRO A 10 10.11 -7.33 33.11
C PRO A 10 10.44 -5.97 32.50
N ALA A 11 11.33 -5.96 31.52
CA ALA A 11 11.74 -4.79 30.76
C ALA A 11 10.50 -4.09 30.16
N ALA A 12 10.31 -2.83 30.56
CA ALA A 12 9.27 -1.96 30.03
C ALA A 12 9.51 -1.75 28.53
N VAL A 13 8.58 -2.22 27.70
CA VAL A 13 8.54 -1.89 26.27
C VAL A 13 7.98 -0.47 26.17
N GLU A 14 8.85 0.50 25.93
CA GLU A 14 8.49 1.90 25.74
C GLU A 14 7.40 2.05 24.65
N GLY A 15 6.30 2.71 24.99
CA GLY A 15 5.26 3.16 24.06
C GLY A 15 3.94 2.41 24.05
N VAL A 16 3.70 1.53 25.00
CA VAL A 16 2.40 0.86 25.18
C VAL A 16 1.90 1.06 26.60
N GLU A 17 1.30 2.22 26.85
CA GLU A 17 0.39 2.36 28.00
C GLU A 17 -0.85 1.48 27.76
N PHE A 18 -0.70 0.19 28.01
CA PHE A 18 -1.79 -0.77 28.05
C PHE A 18 -2.00 -1.16 29.49
N LEU A 19 -3.01 -0.55 30.10
CA LEU A 19 -3.75 -0.96 31.27
C LEU A 19 -3.19 -0.59 32.65
N PRO A 20 -4.04 -0.09 33.53
CA PRO A 20 -3.69 0.05 34.94
C PRO A 20 -3.49 -1.34 35.56
N ALA A 21 -2.39 -1.51 36.28
CA ALA A 21 -1.86 -2.79 36.77
C ALA A 21 -2.73 -3.50 37.85
N ARG A 22 -3.97 -3.08 38.12
CA ARG A 22 -4.79 -3.61 39.22
C ARG A 22 -6.29 -3.78 38.95
N GLU A 23 -6.79 -3.50 37.75
CA GLU A 23 -8.21 -3.72 37.46
C GLU A 23 -8.41 -5.07 36.77
N ARG A 24 -9.39 -5.85 37.27
CA ARG A 24 -9.87 -7.04 36.57
C ARG A 24 -10.32 -6.61 35.19
N TRP A 25 -9.75 -7.20 34.16
CA TRP A 25 -10.14 -6.96 32.78
C TRP A 25 -11.62 -7.26 32.61
N ASP A 26 -12.39 -6.24 32.34
CA ASP A 26 -13.73 -6.44 31.82
C ASP A 26 -13.62 -7.08 30.43
N PRO A 27 -14.48 -8.07 30.10
CA PRO A 27 -14.38 -8.80 28.83
C PRO A 27 -14.36 -7.94 27.60
N THR A 28 -15.11 -6.82 27.60
CA THR A 28 -15.16 -5.88 26.47
C THR A 28 -13.84 -5.13 26.31
N SER A 29 -13.32 -4.58 27.39
CA SER A 29 -12.04 -3.88 27.39
C SER A 29 -10.89 -4.81 26.98
N PHE A 30 -10.91 -6.06 27.44
CA PHE A 30 -9.93 -7.07 27.08
C PHE A 30 -10.00 -7.41 25.57
N ALA A 31 -11.18 -7.70 25.03
CA ALA A 31 -11.37 -8.03 23.63
C ALA A 31 -10.93 -6.86 22.73
N VAL A 32 -11.29 -5.61 23.11
CA VAL A 32 -10.93 -4.39 22.37
C VAL A 32 -9.42 -4.15 22.39
N ALA A 33 -8.74 -4.35 23.52
CA ALA A 33 -7.30 -4.15 23.65
C ALA A 33 -6.49 -5.26 22.96
N SER A 34 -6.92 -6.52 23.08
CA SER A 34 -6.22 -7.70 22.54
C SER A 34 -6.26 -7.76 21.02
N PHE A 35 -7.34 -7.28 20.38
CA PHE A 35 -7.50 -7.35 18.92
C PHE A 35 -6.39 -6.61 18.16
N PRO A 36 -6.09 -5.31 18.42
CA PRO A 36 -5.03 -4.61 17.75
C PRO A 36 -3.62 -5.16 18.04
N ALA A 37 -3.41 -5.80 19.20
CA ALA A 37 -2.10 -6.35 19.60
C ALA A 37 -1.58 -7.44 18.64
N ARG A 38 -2.46 -8.05 17.83
CA ARG A 38 -2.11 -9.03 16.78
C ARG A 38 -1.43 -8.41 15.57
N TYR A 39 -1.43 -7.08 15.44
CA TYR A 39 -0.97 -6.36 14.26
C TYR A 39 0.22 -5.45 14.61
N ARG A 40 0.99 -5.08 13.57
CA ARG A 40 2.17 -4.22 13.72
C ARG A 40 2.10 -3.05 12.72
N ASP A 41 2.91 -2.04 12.96
CA ASP A 41 3.17 -0.92 12.06
C ASP A 41 1.90 -0.19 11.56
N LEU A 42 1.85 0.04 10.24
CA LEU A 42 0.74 0.75 9.60
C LEU A 42 -0.61 0.03 9.73
N THR A 43 -0.60 -1.31 9.78
CA THR A 43 -1.82 -2.10 9.98
C THR A 43 -2.39 -1.85 11.37
N LEU A 44 -1.54 -1.87 12.39
CA LEU A 44 -1.93 -1.55 13.76
C LEU A 44 -2.54 -0.15 13.87
N ARG A 45 -1.90 0.86 13.26
CA ARG A 45 -2.40 2.24 13.27
C ARG A 45 -3.78 2.34 12.61
N ALA A 46 -3.94 1.73 11.42
CA ALA A 46 -5.21 1.74 10.69
C ALA A 46 -6.33 1.05 11.49
N TYR A 47 -6.04 -0.12 12.04
CA TYR A 47 -7.02 -0.90 12.81
C TYR A 47 -7.40 -0.21 14.13
N ARG A 48 -6.44 0.41 14.82
CA ARG A 48 -6.75 1.24 16.00
C ARG A 48 -7.70 2.39 15.64
N GLN A 49 -7.42 3.11 14.56
CA GLN A 49 -8.26 4.22 14.12
C GLN A 49 -9.68 3.77 13.74
N ASP A 50 -9.78 2.64 13.05
CA ASP A 50 -11.08 2.07 12.66
C ASP A 50 -11.88 1.59 13.87
N MET A 51 -11.23 0.91 14.80
CA MET A 51 -11.85 0.45 16.06
C MET A 51 -12.29 1.65 16.90
N LEU A 52 -11.48 2.68 17.05
CA LEU A 52 -11.87 3.90 17.78
C LEU A 52 -13.13 4.55 17.18
N ALA A 53 -13.27 4.56 15.85
CA ALA A 53 -14.48 5.08 15.21
C ALA A 53 -15.71 4.23 15.53
N PHE A 54 -15.57 2.90 15.53
CA PHE A 54 -16.63 1.97 15.90
C PHE A 54 -17.03 2.10 17.38
N LEU A 55 -16.04 2.14 18.27
CA LEU A 55 -16.27 2.26 19.71
C LEU A 55 -16.97 3.58 20.08
N ARG A 56 -16.60 4.70 19.45
CA ARG A 56 -17.28 5.98 19.62
C ARG A 56 -18.74 5.88 19.19
N TRP A 57 -19.01 5.28 18.01
CA TRP A 57 -20.34 5.06 17.51
C TRP A 57 -21.20 4.20 18.46
N CYS A 58 -20.60 3.16 19.07
CA CYS A 58 -21.24 2.34 20.08
C CYS A 58 -21.54 3.15 21.36
N ALA A 59 -20.55 3.89 21.86
CA ALA A 59 -20.69 4.68 23.08
C ALA A 59 -21.80 5.75 22.97
N GLU A 60 -21.89 6.44 21.84
CA GLU A 60 -22.96 7.41 21.56
C GLU A 60 -24.37 6.79 21.62
N ARG A 61 -24.47 5.47 21.52
CA ARG A 61 -25.74 4.69 21.50
C ARG A 61 -25.91 3.81 22.71
N GLN A 62 -25.05 3.98 23.72
CA GLN A 62 -25.04 3.15 24.93
C GLN A 62 -25.02 1.66 24.63
N LEU A 63 -24.36 1.26 23.54
CA LEU A 63 -24.22 -0.11 23.09
C LEU A 63 -22.86 -0.68 23.51
N ALA A 64 -22.84 -1.76 24.27
CA ALA A 64 -21.60 -2.48 24.53
C ALA A 64 -21.12 -3.16 23.22
N PRO A 65 -19.86 -3.01 22.81
CA PRO A 65 -19.36 -3.57 21.55
C PRO A 65 -19.59 -5.08 21.40
N LEU A 66 -19.48 -5.85 22.46
CA LEU A 66 -19.70 -7.31 22.43
C LEU A 66 -21.20 -7.72 22.39
N GLU A 67 -22.10 -6.80 22.67
CA GLU A 67 -23.55 -6.98 22.58
C GLU A 67 -24.15 -6.58 21.23
N ALA A 68 -23.31 -6.02 20.34
CA ALA A 68 -23.77 -5.60 19.03
C ALA A 68 -24.20 -6.81 18.17
N GLN A 69 -25.39 -6.73 17.65
CA GLN A 69 -25.99 -7.71 16.75
C GLN A 69 -25.96 -7.22 15.31
N ARG A 70 -26.26 -8.10 14.35
CA ARG A 70 -26.32 -7.77 12.91
C ARG A 70 -27.05 -6.45 12.60
N PRO A 71 -28.25 -6.16 13.13
CA PRO A 71 -28.95 -4.91 12.84
C PRO A 71 -28.15 -3.66 13.26
N HIS A 72 -27.46 -3.72 14.41
CA HIS A 72 -26.60 -2.61 14.86
C HIS A 72 -25.47 -2.36 13.86
N LEU A 73 -24.88 -3.41 13.30
CA LEU A 73 -23.78 -3.30 12.34
C LEU A 73 -24.26 -2.79 10.98
N GLU A 74 -25.48 -3.12 10.57
CA GLU A 74 -26.14 -2.52 9.39
C GLU A 74 -26.38 -1.02 9.60
N LEU A 75 -26.83 -0.61 10.79
CA LEU A 75 -26.95 0.81 11.15
C LEU A 75 -25.60 1.53 11.19
N TYR A 76 -24.54 0.86 11.65
CA TYR A 76 -23.17 1.42 11.61
C TYR A 76 -22.71 1.67 10.16
N LEU A 77 -22.98 0.75 9.24
CA LEU A 77 -22.70 0.95 7.81
C LEU A 77 -23.47 2.16 7.26
N ARG A 78 -24.77 2.26 7.54
CA ARG A 78 -25.61 3.40 7.11
C ARG A 78 -25.11 4.72 7.70
N TRP A 79 -24.73 4.71 8.98
CA TRP A 79 -24.13 5.90 9.61
C TRP A 79 -22.85 6.33 8.89
N MET A 80 -21.96 5.40 8.54
CA MET A 80 -20.77 5.75 7.78
C MET A 80 -21.08 6.35 6.40
N GLU A 81 -22.15 5.90 5.75
CA GLU A 81 -22.66 6.48 4.50
C GLU A 81 -23.16 7.92 4.71
N THR A 82 -23.93 8.18 5.78
CA THR A 82 -24.42 9.54 6.10
C THR A 82 -23.28 10.49 6.48
N GLN A 83 -22.14 9.98 6.95
CA GLN A 83 -20.94 10.77 7.16
C GLN A 83 -20.18 11.08 5.84
N GLY A 84 -20.72 10.71 4.69
CA GLY A 84 -20.11 10.95 3.38
C GLY A 84 -18.85 10.12 3.10
N LEU A 85 -18.62 9.01 3.80
CA LEU A 85 -17.44 8.18 3.57
C LEU A 85 -17.55 7.43 2.25
N ALA A 86 -16.44 7.39 1.51
CA ALA A 86 -16.36 6.61 0.28
C ALA A 86 -16.59 5.11 0.53
N PRO A 87 -17.28 4.37 -0.37
CA PRO A 87 -17.57 2.94 -0.22
C PRO A 87 -16.33 2.08 0.09
N ALA A 88 -15.18 2.40 -0.49
CA ALA A 88 -13.92 1.71 -0.21
C ALA A 88 -13.44 1.92 1.24
N THR A 89 -13.65 3.12 1.81
CA THR A 89 -13.34 3.44 3.20
C THR A 89 -14.28 2.70 4.14
N ILE A 90 -15.57 2.68 3.83
CA ILE A 90 -16.58 1.94 4.59
C ILE A 90 -16.24 0.45 4.61
N GLY A 91 -16.00 -0.14 3.42
CA GLY A 91 -15.63 -1.55 3.30
C GLY A 91 -14.37 -1.92 4.09
N ARG A 92 -13.35 -1.04 4.10
CA ARG A 92 -12.13 -1.22 4.88
C ARG A 92 -12.40 -1.16 6.39
N ARG A 93 -13.08 -0.11 6.87
CA ARG A 93 -13.42 0.06 8.29
C ARG A 93 -14.28 -1.09 8.80
N PHE A 94 -15.30 -1.45 8.06
CA PHE A 94 -16.14 -2.60 8.40
C PHE A 94 -15.36 -3.91 8.38
N GLY A 95 -14.37 -4.06 7.49
CA GLY A 95 -13.43 -5.18 7.49
C GLY A 95 -12.63 -5.31 8.79
N THR A 96 -12.26 -4.19 9.41
CA THR A 96 -11.60 -4.17 10.73
C THR A 96 -12.56 -4.65 11.83
N VAL A 97 -13.81 -4.16 11.81
CA VAL A 97 -14.86 -4.58 12.76
C VAL A 97 -15.17 -6.08 12.60
N ALA A 98 -15.27 -6.57 11.37
CA ALA A 98 -15.45 -8.00 11.11
C ALA A 98 -14.26 -8.83 11.62
N GLY A 99 -13.04 -8.32 11.47
CA GLY A 99 -11.86 -8.94 12.07
C GLY A 99 -11.94 -9.00 13.60
N PHE A 100 -12.42 -7.95 14.24
CA PHE A 100 -12.64 -7.92 15.69
C PHE A 100 -13.62 -9.01 16.14
N TYR A 101 -14.80 -9.09 15.53
CA TYR A 101 -15.80 -10.11 15.90
C TYR A 101 -15.35 -11.53 15.60
N LYS A 102 -14.63 -11.75 14.50
CA LYS A 102 -14.01 -13.04 14.23
C LYS A 102 -13.14 -13.51 15.39
N TYR A 103 -12.31 -12.63 15.95
CA TYR A 103 -11.46 -12.99 17.11
C TYR A 103 -12.27 -13.02 18.40
N ALA A 104 -13.29 -12.18 18.57
CA ALA A 104 -14.17 -12.25 19.73
C ALA A 104 -14.91 -13.60 19.83
N VAL A 105 -15.27 -14.22 18.70
CA VAL A 105 -15.78 -15.60 18.67
C VAL A 105 -14.70 -16.60 19.04
N LEU A 106 -13.52 -16.51 18.44
CA LEU A 106 -12.41 -17.45 18.71
C LEU A 106 -11.94 -17.39 20.17
N ASP A 107 -11.99 -16.20 20.78
CA ASP A 107 -11.59 -15.97 22.17
C ASP A 107 -12.76 -16.23 23.15
N GLY A 108 -13.94 -16.65 22.67
CA GLY A 108 -15.11 -17.02 23.50
C GLY A 108 -15.89 -15.84 24.09
N HIS A 109 -15.67 -14.62 23.60
CA HIS A 109 -16.37 -13.41 24.09
C HIS A 109 -17.78 -13.27 23.52
N VAL A 110 -18.04 -13.80 22.33
CA VAL A 110 -19.37 -13.83 21.69
C VAL A 110 -19.63 -15.21 21.09
N PRO A 111 -20.89 -15.69 21.09
CA PRO A 111 -21.22 -17.03 20.61
C PRO A 111 -21.17 -17.17 19.09
N ALA A 112 -21.37 -16.08 18.34
CA ALA A 112 -21.39 -16.06 16.88
C ALA A 112 -20.94 -14.72 16.35
N ASP A 113 -20.40 -14.70 15.13
CA ASP A 113 -19.97 -13.48 14.45
C ASP A 113 -21.18 -12.73 13.85
N PRO A 114 -21.57 -11.56 14.39
CA PRO A 114 -22.71 -10.80 13.89
C PRO A 114 -22.45 -10.13 12.52
N THR A 115 -21.22 -10.18 12.00
CA THR A 115 -20.86 -9.55 10.73
C THR A 115 -21.10 -10.42 9.50
N LEU A 116 -21.29 -11.73 9.67
CA LEU A 116 -21.34 -12.72 8.57
C LEU A 116 -22.44 -12.43 7.54
N ALA A 117 -23.63 -12.03 8.01
CA ALA A 117 -24.79 -11.75 7.14
C ALA A 117 -24.97 -10.26 6.79
N VAL A 118 -23.99 -9.41 7.14
CA VAL A 118 -24.05 -7.97 6.84
C VAL A 118 -23.60 -7.71 5.41
N THR A 119 -24.48 -7.14 4.60
CA THR A 119 -24.18 -6.76 3.22
C THR A 119 -23.32 -5.51 3.20
N ARG A 120 -22.09 -5.65 2.70
CA ARG A 120 -21.15 -4.52 2.53
C ARG A 120 -21.48 -3.71 1.29
N PRO A 121 -21.22 -2.38 1.30
CA PRO A 121 -21.37 -1.57 0.11
C PRO A 121 -20.55 -2.15 -1.05
N ARG A 122 -21.16 -2.29 -2.21
CA ARG A 122 -20.47 -2.70 -3.43
C ARG A 122 -19.55 -1.57 -3.88
N ILE A 123 -18.27 -1.86 -4.03
CA ILE A 123 -17.35 -0.94 -4.68
C ILE A 123 -17.56 -1.11 -6.18
N ALA A 124 -18.24 -0.14 -6.80
CA ALA A 124 -18.32 -0.10 -8.25
C ALA A 124 -16.89 0.08 -8.81
N TRP A 125 -16.37 -0.94 -9.47
CA TRP A 125 -15.05 -0.89 -10.10
C TRP A 125 -15.11 -0.13 -11.43
N GLU A 126 -16.25 -0.10 -12.06
CA GLU A 126 -16.54 0.64 -13.29
C GLU A 126 -16.69 2.12 -12.96
N GLY A 127 -15.82 2.96 -13.53
CA GLY A 127 -15.88 4.43 -13.38
C GLY A 127 -14.97 5.05 -12.34
N GLN A 128 -14.25 4.31 -11.49
CA GLN A 128 -13.14 4.89 -10.77
C GLN A 128 -11.97 5.09 -11.75
N HIS A 129 -11.92 6.24 -12.41
CA HIS A 129 -10.76 6.70 -13.19
C HIS A 129 -9.57 6.82 -12.23
N ARG A 130 -8.91 5.69 -11.99
CA ARG A 130 -7.67 5.69 -11.21
C ARG A 130 -6.63 6.34 -12.09
N THR A 131 -6.12 7.47 -11.67
CA THR A 131 -5.15 8.25 -12.42
C THR A 131 -3.97 7.37 -12.88
N VAL A 132 -3.87 7.21 -14.18
CA VAL A 132 -2.72 6.67 -14.91
C VAL A 132 -2.27 7.81 -15.81
N LEU A 133 -1.00 8.15 -15.78
CA LEU A 133 -0.46 9.22 -16.61
C LEU A 133 -0.35 8.73 -18.06
N HIS A 134 -0.78 9.58 -18.98
CA HIS A 134 -0.45 9.38 -20.39
C HIS A 134 1.07 9.41 -20.57
N PRO A 135 1.67 8.69 -21.53
CA PRO A 135 3.12 8.70 -21.76
C PRO A 135 3.71 10.10 -21.86
N LEU A 136 3.04 11.04 -22.54
CA LEU A 136 3.47 12.44 -22.65
C LEU A 136 3.42 13.19 -21.31
N GLU A 137 2.43 12.92 -20.47
CA GLU A 137 2.35 13.52 -19.12
C GLU A 137 3.48 13.01 -18.22
N TYR A 138 3.78 11.70 -18.30
CA TYR A 138 4.91 11.15 -17.58
C TYR A 138 6.26 11.69 -18.10
N ALA A 139 6.41 11.83 -19.40
CA ALA A 139 7.60 12.43 -20.00
C ALA A 139 7.79 13.89 -19.54
N ALA A 140 6.72 14.70 -19.55
CA ALA A 140 6.75 16.07 -19.04
C ALA A 140 7.14 16.11 -17.55
N LEU A 141 6.60 15.21 -16.73
CA LEU A 141 6.94 15.11 -15.31
C LEU A 141 8.41 14.73 -15.10
N LEU A 142 8.92 13.78 -15.89
CA LEU A 142 10.32 13.34 -15.84
C LEU A 142 11.28 14.45 -16.28
N THR A 143 10.92 15.21 -17.30
CA THR A 143 11.70 16.37 -17.80
C THR A 143 11.71 17.53 -16.80
N ALA A 144 10.61 17.77 -16.11
CA ALA A 144 10.52 18.83 -15.11
C ALA A 144 11.21 18.48 -13.78
N ALA A 145 11.30 17.20 -13.43
CA ALA A 145 11.79 16.76 -12.15
C ALA A 145 13.24 17.19 -11.82
N PRO A 146 14.22 17.19 -12.76
CA PRO A 146 15.57 17.69 -12.52
C PRO A 146 15.62 19.17 -12.10
N HIS A 147 14.69 20.01 -12.56
CA HIS A 147 14.62 21.42 -12.19
C HIS A 147 14.20 21.63 -10.71
N ASP A 148 13.46 20.69 -10.12
CA ASP A 148 13.19 20.68 -8.66
C ASP A 148 14.35 20.01 -7.87
N GLY A 149 15.34 19.48 -8.57
CA GLY A 149 16.56 18.91 -8.04
C GLY A 149 16.71 17.39 -8.27
N PRO A 150 17.94 16.85 -8.08
CA PRO A 150 18.26 15.46 -8.40
C PRO A 150 17.44 14.46 -7.59
N GLN A 151 17.04 14.81 -6.36
CA GLN A 151 16.18 13.99 -5.50
C GLN A 151 14.76 13.82 -6.08
N SER A 152 14.27 14.81 -6.82
CA SER A 152 12.98 14.77 -7.48
C SER A 152 13.03 13.94 -8.76
N HIS A 153 14.12 14.06 -9.52
CA HIS A 153 14.40 13.24 -10.69
C HIS A 153 14.44 11.75 -10.34
N ALA A 154 15.27 11.38 -9.32
CA ALA A 154 15.35 10.00 -8.85
C ALA A 154 14.00 9.48 -8.33
N LEU A 155 13.23 10.28 -7.59
CA LEU A 155 11.91 9.89 -7.08
C LEU A 155 10.95 9.56 -8.24
N VAL A 156 10.85 10.42 -9.27
CA VAL A 156 9.98 10.20 -10.43
C VAL A 156 10.41 8.96 -11.21
N ALA A 157 11.72 8.80 -11.43
CA ALA A 157 12.28 7.64 -12.14
C ALA A 157 12.03 6.31 -11.40
N LEU A 158 12.32 6.25 -10.10
CA LEU A 158 12.10 5.06 -9.27
C LEU A 158 10.63 4.64 -9.21
N LEU A 159 9.70 5.60 -9.12
CA LEU A 159 8.28 5.29 -9.03
C LEU A 159 7.66 4.95 -10.40
N GLY A 160 8.03 5.67 -11.46
CA GLY A 160 7.39 5.56 -12.76
C GLY A 160 8.06 4.59 -13.74
N MET A 161 9.38 4.38 -13.63
CA MET A 161 10.11 3.45 -14.52
C MET A 161 10.38 2.09 -13.86
N LEU A 162 10.40 1.99 -12.52
CA LEU A 162 10.54 0.71 -11.82
C LEU A 162 9.26 0.29 -11.10
N GLY A 163 8.26 1.14 -11.06
CA GLY A 163 7.00 0.85 -10.38
C GLY A 163 7.17 0.58 -8.88
N LEU A 164 8.17 1.16 -8.21
CA LEU A 164 8.37 0.95 -6.77
C LEU A 164 7.19 1.47 -5.96
N ARG A 165 6.92 0.83 -4.80
CA ARG A 165 6.09 1.47 -3.79
C ARG A 165 6.83 2.66 -3.21
N VAL A 166 6.11 3.71 -2.83
CA VAL A 166 6.75 4.90 -2.24
C VAL A 166 7.58 4.56 -0.99
N SER A 167 7.14 3.60 -0.18
CA SER A 167 7.90 3.11 0.97
C SER A 167 9.18 2.37 0.58
N GLU A 168 9.17 1.64 -0.55
CA GLU A 168 10.35 0.96 -1.09
C GLU A 168 11.35 2.00 -1.60
N ALA A 169 10.90 2.98 -2.40
CA ALA A 169 11.77 4.05 -2.92
C ALA A 169 12.37 4.91 -1.79
N CYS A 170 11.55 5.33 -0.80
CA CYS A 170 12.03 6.11 0.34
C CYS A 170 12.90 5.28 1.30
N GLY A 171 12.72 3.95 1.35
CA GLY A 171 13.47 3.05 2.20
C GLY A 171 14.87 2.69 1.67
N ALA A 172 15.07 2.82 0.36
CA ALA A 172 16.31 2.43 -0.31
C ALA A 172 17.52 3.25 0.14
N ASN A 173 18.68 2.58 0.26
CA ASN A 173 19.97 3.17 0.62
C ASN A 173 20.95 3.08 -0.55
N VAL A 174 22.00 3.87 -0.50
CA VAL A 174 23.12 3.79 -1.45
C VAL A 174 23.78 2.42 -1.41
N THR A 175 23.92 1.83 -0.23
CA THR A 175 24.47 0.48 -0.03
C THR A 175 23.59 -0.66 -0.57
N ASP A 176 22.36 -0.37 -0.97
CA ASP A 176 21.48 -1.36 -1.60
C ASP A 176 21.70 -1.43 -3.13
N LEU A 177 22.55 -0.54 -3.68
CA LEU A 177 22.99 -0.56 -5.08
C LEU A 177 24.19 -1.51 -5.20
N HIS A 178 24.15 -2.37 -6.20
CA HIS A 178 25.26 -3.30 -6.47
C HIS A 178 25.21 -3.77 -7.93
N TYR A 179 26.37 -4.24 -8.39
CA TYR A 179 26.51 -4.81 -9.73
C TYR A 179 26.56 -6.34 -9.62
N ASP A 180 25.72 -7.01 -10.40
CA ASP A 180 25.71 -8.45 -10.49
C ASP A 180 25.27 -8.91 -11.89
N SER A 181 25.96 -9.95 -12.41
CA SER A 181 25.62 -10.63 -13.67
C SER A 181 25.40 -9.70 -14.87
N GLY A 182 26.17 -8.59 -14.94
CA GLY A 182 26.08 -7.61 -16.04
C GLY A 182 25.03 -6.51 -15.83
N TYR A 183 24.37 -6.47 -14.68
CA TYR A 183 23.33 -5.52 -14.36
C TYR A 183 23.64 -4.68 -13.13
N GLU A 184 23.32 -3.41 -13.20
CA GLU A 184 23.18 -2.58 -12.00
C GLU A 184 21.83 -2.88 -11.35
N LEU A 185 21.86 -3.25 -10.09
CA LEU A 185 20.72 -3.73 -9.32
C LEU A 185 20.46 -2.84 -8.11
N LEU A 186 19.20 -2.71 -7.75
CA LEU A 186 18.75 -2.14 -6.48
C LEU A 186 18.05 -3.22 -5.68
N THR A 187 18.59 -3.55 -4.50
CA THR A 187 17.91 -4.40 -3.52
C THR A 187 16.91 -3.57 -2.73
N ILE A 188 15.66 -3.99 -2.74
CA ILE A 188 14.60 -3.35 -1.95
C ILE A 188 13.96 -4.33 -0.97
N MET A 189 13.44 -3.80 0.13
CA MET A 189 12.66 -4.60 1.08
C MET A 189 11.17 -4.49 0.77
N GLY A 190 10.59 -5.57 0.27
CA GLY A 190 9.17 -5.66 -0.05
C GLY A 190 8.28 -5.92 1.18
N LYS A 191 6.97 -6.09 0.93
CA LYS A 191 6.00 -6.43 1.99
C LYS A 191 6.42 -7.74 2.69
N GLY A 192 6.41 -7.74 4.02
CA GLY A 192 6.83 -8.88 4.83
C GLY A 192 8.36 -9.02 4.93
N ARG A 193 9.10 -7.94 4.69
CA ARG A 193 10.58 -7.90 4.76
C ARG A 193 11.29 -8.89 3.81
N LYS A 194 10.66 -9.21 2.70
CA LYS A 194 11.28 -10.06 1.67
C LYS A 194 12.13 -9.18 0.75
N PRO A 195 13.43 -9.46 0.58
CA PRO A 195 14.29 -8.73 -0.35
C PRO A 195 13.87 -9.03 -1.79
N ALA A 196 14.02 -8.05 -2.67
CA ALA A 196 13.84 -8.19 -4.11
C ALA A 196 14.90 -7.35 -4.83
N GLN A 197 15.52 -7.93 -5.84
CA GLN A 197 16.49 -7.25 -6.70
C GLN A 197 15.78 -6.71 -7.93
N ILE A 198 16.09 -5.48 -8.31
CA ILE A 198 15.46 -4.80 -9.44
C ILE A 198 16.56 -4.22 -10.32
N PRO A 199 16.61 -4.59 -11.60
CA PRO A 199 17.57 -4.02 -12.53
C PRO A 199 17.27 -2.52 -12.74
N LEU A 200 18.33 -1.72 -12.80
CA LEU A 200 18.26 -0.29 -13.04
C LEU A 200 18.54 0.01 -14.51
N PRO A 201 17.52 0.33 -15.34
CA PRO A 201 17.74 0.86 -16.68
C PRO A 201 18.56 2.16 -16.62
N VAL A 202 19.35 2.42 -17.67
CA VAL A 202 20.26 3.57 -17.73
C VAL A 202 19.64 4.91 -17.30
N PRO A 203 18.41 5.27 -17.70
CA PRO A 203 17.80 6.53 -17.26
C PRO A 203 17.58 6.59 -15.73
N VAL A 204 17.20 5.46 -15.12
CA VAL A 204 17.00 5.37 -13.66
C VAL A 204 18.33 5.41 -12.93
N LEU A 205 19.32 4.68 -13.43
CA LEU A 205 20.67 4.65 -12.88
C LEU A 205 21.28 6.06 -12.83
N ARG A 206 21.17 6.83 -13.94
CA ARG A 206 21.63 8.23 -13.99
C ARG A 206 20.95 9.10 -12.95
N ALA A 207 19.62 9.03 -12.85
CA ALA A 207 18.86 9.80 -11.88
C ALA A 207 19.21 9.43 -10.43
N VAL A 208 19.48 8.15 -10.16
CA VAL A 208 19.93 7.68 -8.85
C VAL A 208 21.34 8.18 -8.54
N HIS A 209 22.27 8.10 -9.48
CA HIS A 209 23.64 8.59 -9.29
C HIS A 209 23.68 10.11 -9.08
N GLU A 210 22.88 10.88 -9.83
CA GLU A 210 22.74 12.33 -9.61
C GLU A 210 22.21 12.62 -8.19
N ALA A 211 21.25 11.83 -7.70
CA ALA A 211 20.69 12.01 -6.37
C ALA A 211 21.63 11.59 -5.25
N THR A 212 22.46 10.57 -5.47
CA THR A 212 23.43 10.09 -4.46
C THR A 212 24.69 10.92 -4.44
N GLY A 213 25.11 11.47 -5.61
CA GLY A 213 26.41 12.13 -5.75
C GLY A 213 27.54 11.20 -5.33
N GLU A 214 28.48 11.70 -4.56
CA GLU A 214 29.63 10.95 -4.04
C GLU A 214 29.33 10.13 -2.77
N ARG A 215 28.09 10.11 -2.30
CA ARG A 215 27.72 9.36 -1.09
C ARG A 215 27.85 7.86 -1.31
N THR A 216 28.51 7.18 -0.40
CA THR A 216 28.69 5.73 -0.38
C THR A 216 27.74 5.01 0.57
N ALA A 217 27.01 5.76 1.41
CA ALA A 217 26.07 5.21 2.38
C ALA A 217 24.88 6.16 2.62
N GLY A 218 23.91 5.68 3.38
CA GLY A 218 22.70 6.43 3.73
C GLY A 218 21.58 6.32 2.69
N PRO A 219 20.47 7.06 2.87
CA PRO A 219 19.31 6.99 1.99
C PRO A 219 19.62 7.48 0.56
N ILE A 220 19.06 6.84 -0.46
CA ILE A 220 19.11 7.37 -1.84
C ILE A 220 18.35 8.70 -1.89
N LEU A 221 17.12 8.72 -1.39
CA LEU A 221 16.25 9.91 -1.44
C LEU A 221 16.32 10.71 -0.15
N LEU A 222 16.71 11.97 -0.27
CA LEU A 222 16.80 12.93 0.82
C LEU A 222 15.76 14.05 0.68
N ASN A 223 15.37 14.61 1.81
CA ASN A 223 14.65 15.88 1.87
C ASN A 223 15.63 17.06 1.85
N ARG A 224 15.10 18.30 1.93
CA ARG A 224 15.94 19.52 1.93
C ARG A 224 16.87 19.65 3.12
N ALA A 225 16.59 18.95 4.22
CA ALA A 225 17.43 18.94 5.42
C ALA A 225 18.50 17.83 5.38
N GLY A 226 18.68 17.13 4.25
CA GLY A 226 19.67 16.06 4.12
C GLY A 226 19.30 14.76 4.84
N VAL A 227 18.06 14.61 5.33
CA VAL A 227 17.58 13.38 5.97
C VAL A 227 16.68 12.59 5.02
N ARG A 228 16.46 11.32 5.33
CA ARG A 228 15.63 10.41 4.54
C ARG A 228 14.28 11.02 4.16
N LEU A 229 13.93 10.96 2.90
CA LEU A 229 12.63 11.39 2.39
C LEU A 229 11.52 10.48 2.94
N THR A 230 10.50 11.07 3.54
CA THR A 230 9.33 10.31 4.01
C THR A 230 8.33 10.08 2.88
N PRO A 231 7.50 9.02 2.92
CA PRO A 231 6.43 8.79 1.95
C PRO A 231 5.46 9.98 1.81
N ALA A 232 5.16 10.66 2.90
CA ALA A 232 4.29 11.86 2.89
C ALA A 232 4.97 13.04 2.16
N ALA A 233 6.25 13.28 2.43
CA ALA A 233 7.02 14.32 1.75
C ALA A 233 7.20 14.00 0.25
N ALA A 234 7.43 12.72 -0.12
CA ALA A 234 7.47 12.26 -1.51
C ALA A 234 6.15 12.56 -2.24
N ALA A 235 5.01 12.25 -1.63
CA ALA A 235 3.70 12.57 -2.20
C ALA A 235 3.48 14.09 -2.36
N GLY A 236 3.94 14.90 -1.40
CA GLY A 236 3.91 16.37 -1.48
C GLY A 236 4.78 16.89 -2.63
N ARG A 237 5.98 16.32 -2.81
CA ARG A 237 6.90 16.67 -3.89
C ARG A 237 6.28 16.39 -5.26
N LEU A 238 5.69 15.21 -5.45
CA LEU A 238 5.00 14.86 -6.70
C LEU A 238 3.83 15.80 -7.02
N ARG A 239 3.03 16.19 -6.01
CA ARG A 239 1.95 17.15 -6.22
C ARG A 239 2.43 18.53 -6.68
N ARG A 240 3.55 19.01 -6.11
CA ARG A 240 4.15 20.27 -6.57
C ARG A 240 4.65 20.18 -8.01
N LEU A 241 5.34 19.09 -8.36
CA LEU A 241 5.81 18.87 -9.73
C LEU A 241 4.64 18.81 -10.72
N ALA A 242 3.57 18.08 -10.37
CA ALA A 242 2.37 18.02 -11.20
C ALA A 242 1.72 19.39 -11.42
N GLY A 243 1.64 20.20 -10.36
CA GLY A 243 1.15 21.56 -10.46
C GLY A 243 2.04 22.45 -11.34
N ALA A 244 3.37 22.31 -11.23
CA ALA A 244 4.33 23.09 -12.01
C ALA A 244 4.25 22.83 -13.52
N ILE A 245 3.87 21.62 -13.94
CA ILE A 245 3.66 21.25 -15.36
C ILE A 245 2.19 21.35 -15.80
N GLY A 246 1.30 21.85 -14.93
CA GLY A 246 -0.10 22.07 -15.28
C GLY A 246 -0.92 20.80 -15.50
N LEU A 247 -0.60 19.68 -14.81
CA LEU A 247 -1.43 18.47 -14.90
C LEU A 247 -2.85 18.74 -14.40
N ALA A 248 -3.83 18.40 -15.23
CA ALA A 248 -5.25 18.67 -14.98
C ALA A 248 -5.84 17.80 -13.83
N HIS A 249 -5.16 16.75 -13.44
CA HIS A 249 -5.63 15.81 -12.43
C HIS A 249 -4.59 15.55 -11.33
N PRO A 250 -5.01 15.27 -10.10
CA PRO A 250 -4.08 15.02 -9.00
C PRO A 250 -3.35 13.70 -9.21
N ILE A 251 -2.04 13.71 -8.95
CA ILE A 251 -1.20 12.51 -8.96
C ILE A 251 -0.71 12.15 -7.57
N SER A 252 -0.37 10.90 -7.42
CA SER A 252 0.17 10.30 -6.20
C SER A 252 1.31 9.34 -6.56
N PRO A 253 2.16 8.93 -5.61
CA PRO A 253 3.14 7.87 -5.84
C PRO A 253 2.52 6.60 -6.44
N HIS A 254 1.28 6.31 -6.05
CA HIS A 254 0.57 5.14 -6.56
C HIS A 254 0.09 5.33 -8.01
N SER A 255 -0.14 6.56 -8.45
CA SER A 255 -0.44 6.86 -9.86
C SER A 255 0.74 6.51 -10.76
N LEU A 256 1.97 6.90 -10.38
CA LEU A 256 3.18 6.58 -11.15
C LEU A 256 3.41 5.05 -11.22
N ARG A 257 3.23 4.37 -10.10
CA ARG A 257 3.32 2.90 -10.08
C ARG A 257 2.26 2.23 -10.97
N ARG A 258 1.05 2.79 -11.05
CA ARG A 258 0.02 2.32 -12.00
C ARG A 258 0.42 2.59 -13.44
N THR A 259 0.98 3.77 -13.71
CA THR A 259 1.50 4.14 -15.04
C THR A 259 2.53 3.12 -15.51
N PHE A 260 3.49 2.72 -14.66
CA PHE A 260 4.43 1.64 -14.96
C PHE A 260 3.73 0.33 -15.34
N CYS A 261 2.77 -0.11 -14.52
CA CYS A 261 2.06 -1.36 -14.78
C CYS A 261 1.26 -1.32 -16.08
N THR A 262 0.51 -0.23 -16.28
CA THR A 262 -0.29 -0.04 -17.51
C THR A 262 0.59 0.07 -18.75
N ALA A 263 1.69 0.82 -18.67
CA ALA A 263 2.64 0.94 -19.77
C ALA A 263 3.25 -0.42 -20.14
N GLY A 264 3.67 -1.22 -19.16
CA GLY A 264 4.19 -2.57 -19.41
C GLY A 264 3.17 -3.47 -20.09
N LEU A 265 1.91 -3.48 -19.62
CA LEU A 265 0.84 -4.27 -20.25
C LEU A 265 0.54 -3.79 -21.69
N ILE A 266 0.50 -2.47 -21.92
CA ILE A 266 0.32 -1.88 -23.25
C ILE A 266 1.50 -2.23 -24.16
N SER A 267 2.72 -2.24 -23.64
CA SER A 267 3.94 -2.64 -24.41
C SER A 267 4.04 -4.12 -24.70
N GLY A 268 3.07 -4.94 -24.25
CA GLY A 268 3.00 -6.36 -24.58
C GLY A 268 3.61 -7.30 -23.55
N PHE A 269 4.08 -6.80 -22.41
CA PHE A 269 4.54 -7.70 -21.37
C PHE A 269 3.40 -8.58 -20.85
N PRO A 270 3.65 -9.89 -20.67
CA PRO A 270 2.66 -10.80 -20.11
C PRO A 270 2.20 -10.35 -18.72
N LEU A 271 0.91 -10.54 -18.43
CA LEU A 271 0.32 -10.18 -17.14
C LEU A 271 1.07 -10.80 -15.95
N ARG A 272 1.52 -12.05 -16.11
CA ARG A 272 2.27 -12.79 -15.09
C ARG A 272 3.60 -12.12 -14.79
N ASP A 273 4.32 -11.67 -15.83
CA ASP A 273 5.63 -11.02 -15.67
C ASP A 273 5.45 -9.62 -15.05
N MET A 274 4.40 -8.90 -15.44
CA MET A 274 4.03 -7.65 -14.79
C MET A 274 3.62 -7.85 -13.32
N GLN A 275 2.92 -8.94 -13.00
CA GLN A 275 2.61 -9.28 -11.61
C GLN A 275 3.89 -9.50 -10.79
N TYR A 276 4.85 -10.23 -11.34
CA TYR A 276 6.16 -10.45 -10.73
C TYR A 276 6.93 -9.14 -10.57
N ALA A 277 7.08 -8.35 -11.64
CA ALA A 277 7.77 -7.07 -11.61
C ALA A 277 7.13 -6.09 -10.60
N MET A 278 5.82 -6.09 -10.49
CA MET A 278 5.07 -5.31 -9.50
C MET A 278 5.11 -5.91 -8.09
N ARG A 279 5.58 -7.12 -7.91
CA ARG A 279 5.59 -7.83 -6.62
C ARG A 279 4.20 -7.83 -5.97
N HIS A 280 3.17 -8.14 -6.80
CA HIS A 280 1.81 -8.32 -6.34
C HIS A 280 1.60 -9.75 -5.87
N SER A 281 1.17 -9.93 -4.61
CA SER A 281 0.82 -11.24 -4.07
C SER A 281 -0.50 -11.79 -4.64
N ASP A 282 -1.36 -10.91 -5.17
CA ASP A 282 -2.66 -11.24 -5.75
C ASP A 282 -2.72 -10.72 -7.19
N SER A 283 -2.92 -11.63 -8.16
CA SER A 283 -3.02 -11.33 -9.59
C SER A 283 -4.17 -10.38 -9.93
N ARG A 284 -5.25 -10.43 -9.14
CA ARG A 284 -6.39 -9.51 -9.29
C ARG A 284 -5.96 -8.04 -9.18
N THR A 285 -4.88 -7.77 -8.44
CA THR A 285 -4.33 -6.42 -8.35
C THR A 285 -3.74 -5.96 -9.69
N THR A 286 -3.04 -6.83 -10.42
CA THR A 286 -2.46 -6.51 -11.74
C THR A 286 -3.54 -6.45 -12.81
N LEU A 287 -4.51 -7.37 -12.78
CA LEU A 287 -5.66 -7.38 -13.68
C LEU A 287 -6.46 -6.06 -13.71
N ARG A 288 -6.47 -5.30 -12.59
CA ARG A 288 -7.11 -3.98 -12.51
C ARG A 288 -6.44 -2.91 -13.37
N TYR A 289 -5.23 -3.15 -13.84
CA TYR A 289 -4.46 -2.24 -14.70
C TYR A 289 -4.47 -2.68 -16.17
N ASP A 290 -5.04 -3.84 -16.44
CA ASP A 290 -5.14 -4.37 -17.80
C ASP A 290 -6.26 -3.63 -18.59
N MET A 291 -5.89 -2.49 -19.14
CA MET A 291 -6.73 -1.71 -20.05
C MET A 291 -6.69 -2.27 -21.48
N SER A 292 -5.85 -3.28 -21.75
CA SER A 292 -5.70 -3.86 -23.08
C SER A 292 -6.89 -4.73 -23.49
N ARG A 293 -7.75 -5.12 -22.53
CA ARG A 293 -8.92 -5.99 -22.80
C ARG A 293 -9.93 -5.40 -23.79
N ALA A 294 -10.00 -4.07 -23.90
CA ALA A 294 -10.87 -3.39 -24.86
C ALA A 294 -10.15 -2.97 -26.14
N ASN A 295 -8.84 -3.27 -26.28
CA ASN A 295 -8.07 -2.91 -27.46
C ASN A 295 -8.23 -3.99 -28.54
N LEU A 296 -9.00 -3.67 -29.60
CA LEU A 296 -9.27 -4.57 -30.71
C LEU A 296 -8.01 -4.94 -31.50
N ASP A 297 -7.01 -4.04 -31.59
CA ASP A 297 -5.74 -4.31 -32.27
C ASP A 297 -4.92 -5.41 -31.58
N ARG A 298 -5.22 -5.68 -30.30
CA ARG A 298 -4.56 -6.72 -29.49
C ARG A 298 -5.48 -7.90 -29.20
N HIS A 299 -6.59 -8.01 -29.91
CA HIS A 299 -7.52 -9.12 -29.74
C HIS A 299 -6.84 -10.44 -30.12
N ALA A 300 -7.04 -11.45 -29.30
CA ALA A 300 -6.42 -12.79 -29.50
C ALA A 300 -6.73 -13.42 -30.86
N ALA A 301 -7.79 -12.97 -31.54
CA ALA A 301 -8.14 -13.45 -32.89
C ALA A 301 -7.01 -13.19 -33.88
N HIS A 302 -6.24 -12.10 -33.79
CA HIS A 302 -5.18 -11.78 -34.73
C HIS A 302 -4.01 -12.78 -34.66
N PRO A 303 -3.34 -13.01 -33.53
CA PRO A 303 -2.24 -13.96 -33.42
C PRO A 303 -2.71 -15.41 -33.61
N VAL A 304 -3.93 -15.76 -33.17
CA VAL A 304 -4.50 -17.10 -33.39
C VAL A 304 -4.75 -17.34 -34.87
N ALA A 305 -5.33 -16.39 -35.59
CA ALA A 305 -5.54 -16.50 -37.02
C ALA A 305 -4.20 -16.64 -37.77
N THR A 306 -3.20 -15.84 -37.43
CA THR A 306 -1.86 -15.94 -38.01
C THR A 306 -1.19 -17.28 -37.71
N TYR A 307 -1.30 -17.77 -36.50
CA TYR A 307 -0.77 -19.08 -36.13
C TYR A 307 -1.43 -20.22 -36.90
N LEU A 308 -2.77 -20.24 -36.97
CA LEU A 308 -3.53 -21.28 -37.64
C LEU A 308 -3.36 -21.23 -39.16
N ALA A 309 -3.25 -20.04 -39.75
CA ALA A 309 -3.01 -19.89 -41.20
C ALA A 309 -1.59 -20.30 -41.61
N GLY A 310 -0.63 -20.31 -40.67
CA GLY A 310 0.74 -20.78 -40.91
C GLY A 310 0.94 -22.29 -40.79
N VAL A 311 -0.10 -23.06 -40.45
CA VAL A 311 -0.03 -24.53 -40.38
C VAL A 311 -0.21 -25.08 -41.79
N PRO A 312 0.77 -25.80 -42.36
CA PRO A 312 0.61 -26.45 -43.67
C PRO A 312 -0.52 -27.47 -43.59
N ILE A 313 -1.53 -27.32 -44.44
CA ILE A 313 -2.56 -28.35 -44.63
C ILE A 313 -1.89 -29.40 -45.52
N GLY A 314 -1.37 -30.48 -44.87
CA GLY A 314 -0.86 -31.67 -45.58
C GLY A 314 -1.96 -32.47 -46.28
#